data_13085b11cf57f784f593e5501ced06f3
#
_entry.id   13085b11cf57f784f593e5501ced06f3
#
_cell.length_a   1.000
_cell.length_b   1.000
_cell.length_c   1.000
_cell.angle_alpha   90.00
_cell.angle_beta   90.00
_cell.angle_gamma   90.00
#
_symmetry.space_group_name_H-M   'P 1'
#
loop_
_entity.id
_entity.type
_entity.pdbx_description
1 polymer ?
#
loop_
_entity_poly.entity_id
_entity_poly.type
_entity_poly.pdbx_seq_one_letter_code
_entity_poly.pdbx_strand_id
1 'polypeptide(L)'
;MKFKQLQSYLFSISQLSDDDWQLLSNKLTIVSFDKNVNFHSHGNLCNEIMFLTSGVARSYVIDCNGRDYTCNFHFNDPASSIKNVFVTDYASIIRNEESKLYFESLTEIEVILIPVSQVKKLYEGNANWGRIGRIIAEEAYYITQQRTLSLLTMTATERYEQLINHIPSTISLIPELYIASYLGITPQSLSRIKKSLRITKW
;
A
#
# COMPACT_ATOMS: atom_id res chain seq x y z
N MET A 1 13.97 9.32 17.52
CA MET A 1 14.54 8.14 16.83
C MET A 1 13.98 8.10 15.42
N LYS A 2 14.86 8.18 14.42
CA LYS A 2 14.52 8.47 13.01
C LYS A 2 13.62 7.44 12.33
N PHE A 3 13.66 6.16 12.72
CA PHE A 3 12.92 5.06 12.04
C PHE A 3 12.01 4.29 13.01
N LYS A 4 11.51 4.95 14.06
CA LYS A 4 10.77 4.29 15.16
C LYS A 4 9.54 3.50 14.69
N GLN A 5 8.78 4.02 13.73
CA GLN A 5 7.57 3.34 13.26
C GLN A 5 7.88 2.02 12.55
N LEU A 6 8.87 2.01 11.63
CA LEU A 6 9.31 0.80 10.96
C LEU A 6 9.90 -0.19 11.96
N GLN A 7 10.75 0.28 12.88
CA GLN A 7 11.31 -0.56 13.94
C GLN A 7 10.19 -1.23 14.74
N SER A 8 9.25 -0.44 15.27
CA SER A 8 8.13 -0.97 16.06
C SER A 8 7.31 -1.98 15.27
N TYR A 9 7.07 -1.73 13.98
CA TYR A 9 6.35 -2.65 13.11
C TYR A 9 7.11 -3.99 12.97
N LEU A 10 8.40 -3.96 12.62
CA LEU A 10 9.21 -5.17 12.43
C LEU A 10 9.36 -5.98 13.72
N PHE A 11 9.56 -5.30 14.86
CA PHE A 11 9.64 -5.93 16.18
C PHE A 11 8.31 -6.54 16.64
N SER A 12 7.17 -6.03 16.15
CA SER A 12 5.85 -6.60 16.47
C SER A 12 5.58 -7.93 15.76
N ILE A 13 6.24 -8.18 14.64
CA ILE A 13 6.01 -9.39 13.82
C ILE A 13 7.12 -10.44 13.96
N SER A 14 8.28 -10.09 14.52
CA SER A 14 9.38 -11.03 14.76
C SER A 14 10.30 -10.56 15.87
N GLN A 15 10.97 -11.52 16.52
CA GLN A 15 12.02 -11.23 17.51
C GLN A 15 13.32 -10.86 16.78
N LEU A 16 13.56 -9.56 16.60
CA LEU A 16 14.82 -9.02 16.10
C LEU A 16 15.70 -8.57 17.26
N SER A 17 17.02 -8.80 17.15
CA SER A 17 18.00 -8.20 18.04
C SER A 17 18.28 -6.75 17.61
N ASP A 18 18.92 -6.00 18.51
CA ASP A 18 19.39 -4.65 18.17
C ASP A 18 20.45 -4.68 17.06
N ASP A 19 21.28 -5.72 17.01
CA ASP A 19 22.28 -5.92 15.93
C ASP A 19 21.59 -6.13 14.59
N ASP A 20 20.54 -7.00 14.54
CA ASP A 20 19.73 -7.19 13.33
C ASP A 20 19.14 -5.87 12.85
N TRP A 21 18.60 -5.08 13.78
CA TRP A 21 18.06 -3.77 13.45
C TRP A 21 19.11 -2.81 12.89
N GLN A 22 20.32 -2.79 13.46
CA GLN A 22 21.40 -1.94 12.96
C GLN A 22 21.81 -2.30 11.53
N LEU A 23 21.85 -3.59 11.17
CA LEU A 23 22.16 -4.04 9.81
C LEU A 23 21.21 -3.46 8.76
N LEU A 24 19.93 -3.30 9.10
CA LEU A 24 18.95 -2.67 8.23
C LEU A 24 19.02 -1.14 8.32
N SER A 25 18.95 -0.59 9.54
CA SER A 25 18.74 0.83 9.77
C SER A 25 19.84 1.73 9.19
N ASN A 26 21.07 1.22 9.09
CA ASN A 26 22.22 1.92 8.48
C ASN A 26 22.06 2.14 6.95
N LYS A 27 21.09 1.49 6.31
CA LYS A 27 20.82 1.57 4.88
C LYS A 27 19.51 2.28 4.54
N LEU A 28 18.77 2.70 5.56
CA LEU A 28 17.49 3.37 5.40
C LEU A 28 17.65 4.85 5.11
N THR A 29 16.77 5.37 4.24
CA THR A 29 16.66 6.80 3.94
C THR A 29 15.22 7.24 4.11
N ILE A 30 14.98 8.43 4.65
CA ILE A 30 13.65 9.06 4.68
C ILE A 30 13.54 10.00 3.49
N VAL A 31 12.42 9.91 2.79
CA VAL A 31 12.08 10.81 1.67
C VAL A 31 10.64 11.27 1.85
N SER A 32 10.38 12.54 1.53
CA SER A 32 9.05 13.11 1.48
C SER A 32 8.67 13.43 0.03
N PHE A 33 7.41 13.25 -0.29
CA PHE A 33 6.84 13.66 -1.56
C PHE A 33 5.64 14.57 -1.31
N ASP A 34 5.56 15.63 -2.08
CA ASP A 34 4.41 16.51 -2.08
C ASP A 34 3.15 15.77 -2.57
N LYS A 35 1.98 16.35 -2.32
CA LYS A 35 0.72 15.85 -2.85
C LYS A 35 0.70 15.82 -4.37
N ASN A 36 0.09 14.79 -4.96
CA ASN A 36 -0.09 14.59 -6.42
C ASN A 36 1.24 14.41 -7.19
N VAL A 37 2.25 13.83 -6.53
CA VAL A 37 3.51 13.45 -7.17
C VAL A 37 3.46 11.98 -7.56
N ASN A 38 3.77 11.68 -8.82
CA ASN A 38 4.03 10.32 -9.27
C ASN A 38 5.51 10.00 -8.96
N PHE A 39 5.75 9.15 -7.96
CA PHE A 39 7.10 8.84 -7.48
C PHE A 39 7.65 7.48 -7.95
N HIS A 40 6.83 6.72 -8.70
CA HIS A 40 7.26 5.52 -9.42
C HIS A 40 6.40 5.34 -10.67
N SER A 41 7.01 4.96 -11.79
CA SER A 41 6.33 4.81 -13.07
C SER A 41 6.49 3.41 -13.64
N HIS A 42 5.48 2.97 -14.36
CA HIS A 42 5.54 1.79 -15.24
C HIS A 42 6.81 1.83 -16.10
N GLY A 43 7.42 0.67 -16.33
CA GLY A 43 8.65 0.53 -17.09
C GLY A 43 9.92 0.66 -16.24
N ASN A 44 9.83 1.11 -15.00
CA ASN A 44 10.97 1.17 -14.08
C ASN A 44 11.09 -0.11 -13.26
N LEU A 45 12.33 -0.52 -12.92
CA LEU A 45 12.56 -1.58 -11.94
C LEU A 45 12.23 -1.08 -10.54
N CYS A 46 11.56 -1.91 -9.74
CA CYS A 46 11.28 -1.62 -8.33
C CYS A 46 12.48 -2.04 -7.47
N ASN A 47 13.41 -1.12 -7.24
CA ASN A 47 14.65 -1.38 -6.49
C ASN A 47 14.54 -1.09 -5.00
N GLU A 48 13.41 -0.56 -4.56
CA GLU A 48 13.16 -0.15 -3.18
C GLU A 48 11.79 -0.60 -2.72
N ILE A 49 11.70 -0.99 -1.45
CA ILE A 49 10.46 -1.14 -0.72
C ILE A 49 10.29 0.15 0.09
N MET A 50 9.16 0.81 -0.02
CA MET A 50 8.87 2.04 0.73
C MET A 50 7.94 1.71 1.88
N PHE A 51 8.33 2.07 3.10
CA PHE A 51 7.46 2.00 4.27
C PHE A 51 6.87 3.38 4.52
N LEU A 52 5.56 3.51 4.38
CA LEU A 52 4.83 4.77 4.57
C LEU A 52 4.71 5.09 6.06
N THR A 53 5.28 6.22 6.48
CA THR A 53 5.22 6.70 7.87
C THR A 53 4.05 7.66 8.08
N SER A 54 3.70 8.44 7.05
CA SER A 54 2.56 9.37 7.10
C SER A 54 1.98 9.62 5.72
N GLY A 55 0.71 10.06 5.70
CA GLY A 55 -0.03 10.40 4.50
C GLY A 55 -0.69 9.21 3.80
N VAL A 56 -1.12 9.43 2.58
CA VAL A 56 -1.85 8.47 1.74
C VAL A 56 -1.26 8.45 0.34
N ALA A 57 -1.00 7.25 -0.17
CA ALA A 57 -0.58 7.01 -1.54
C ALA A 57 -1.51 5.98 -2.21
N ARG A 58 -1.42 5.87 -3.53
CA ARG A 58 -2.07 4.81 -4.29
C ARG A 58 -1.09 4.12 -5.24
N SER A 59 -1.35 2.85 -5.52
CA SER A 59 -0.82 2.15 -6.69
C SER A 59 -1.91 2.00 -7.74
N TYR A 60 -1.57 2.21 -9.01
CA TYR A 60 -2.52 2.12 -10.09
C TYR A 60 -1.88 1.63 -11.39
N VAL A 61 -2.72 1.20 -12.33
CA VAL A 61 -2.35 0.85 -13.70
C VAL A 61 -3.14 1.71 -14.69
N ILE A 62 -2.60 1.86 -15.89
CA ILE A 62 -3.31 2.48 -17.01
C ILE A 62 -3.56 1.38 -18.06
N ASP A 63 -4.81 1.19 -18.47
CA ASP A 63 -5.17 0.21 -19.48
C ASP A 63 -4.81 0.69 -20.92
N CYS A 64 -5.01 -0.18 -21.90
CA CYS A 64 -4.76 0.13 -23.31
C CYS A 64 -5.63 1.27 -23.88
N ASN A 65 -6.70 1.67 -23.19
CA ASN A 65 -7.57 2.78 -23.55
C ASN A 65 -7.22 4.07 -22.78
N GLY A 66 -6.13 4.08 -22.01
CA GLY A 66 -5.70 5.22 -21.20
C GLY A 66 -6.52 5.41 -19.92
N ARG A 67 -7.28 4.39 -19.46
CA ARG A 67 -8.06 4.48 -18.21
C ARG A 67 -7.19 4.10 -17.03
N ASP A 68 -7.28 4.90 -15.99
CA ASP A 68 -6.62 4.71 -14.71
C ASP A 68 -7.45 3.78 -13.82
N TYR A 69 -6.81 2.71 -13.31
CA TYR A 69 -7.39 1.77 -12.36
C TYR A 69 -6.56 1.72 -11.08
N THR A 70 -7.11 2.23 -9.99
CA THR A 70 -6.48 2.14 -8.67
C THR A 70 -6.49 0.69 -8.19
N CYS A 71 -5.31 0.13 -7.98
CA CYS A 71 -5.12 -1.22 -7.47
C CYS A 71 -5.24 -1.25 -5.95
N ASN A 72 -4.49 -0.37 -5.26
CA ASN A 72 -4.48 -0.27 -3.80
C ASN A 72 -4.34 1.18 -3.33
N PHE A 73 -4.83 1.43 -2.11
CA PHE A 73 -4.45 2.60 -1.31
C PHE A 73 -3.45 2.16 -0.24
N HIS A 74 -2.43 2.98 -0.04
CA HIS A 74 -1.38 2.77 0.96
C HIS A 74 -1.49 3.86 2.02
N PHE A 75 -1.45 3.47 3.28
CA PHE A 75 -1.64 4.36 4.43
C PHE A 75 -1.09 3.73 5.70
N ASN A 76 -0.79 4.57 6.69
CA ASN A 76 -0.40 4.14 8.03
C ASN A 76 -1.38 4.76 9.04
N ASP A 77 -2.59 4.20 9.09
CA ASP A 77 -3.70 4.68 9.93
C ASP A 77 -3.95 3.69 11.07
N PRO A 78 -3.74 4.07 12.35
CA PRO A 78 -4.02 3.21 13.49
C PRO A 78 -5.49 2.80 13.63
N ALA A 79 -6.42 3.59 13.10
CA ALA A 79 -7.86 3.31 13.12
C ALA A 79 -8.29 2.30 12.04
N SER A 80 -7.40 2.01 11.09
CA SER A 80 -7.69 1.05 10.02
C SER A 80 -7.65 -0.39 10.52
N SER A 81 -8.61 -1.19 10.07
CA SER A 81 -8.63 -2.64 10.33
C SER A 81 -7.63 -3.43 9.47
N ILE A 82 -7.10 -2.81 8.43
CA ILE A 82 -6.07 -3.38 7.56
C ILE A 82 -4.83 -2.48 7.57
N LYS A 83 -3.66 -3.08 7.41
CA LYS A 83 -2.40 -2.33 7.34
C LYS A 83 -1.82 -2.48 5.94
N ASN A 84 -1.80 -1.40 5.18
CA ASN A 84 -1.18 -1.38 3.85
C ASN A 84 -0.09 -0.29 3.81
N VAL A 85 0.92 -0.49 4.63
CA VAL A 85 2.01 0.48 4.88
C VAL A 85 3.16 0.36 3.89
N PHE A 86 3.28 -0.77 3.18
CA PHE A 86 4.35 -0.96 2.20
C PHE A 86 3.88 -0.54 0.81
N VAL A 87 4.66 0.32 0.17
CA VAL A 87 4.46 0.75 -1.22
C VAL A 87 5.58 0.14 -2.05
N THR A 88 5.24 -0.85 -2.85
CA THR A 88 6.18 -1.55 -3.73
C THR A 88 5.44 -2.39 -4.77
N ASP A 89 6.11 -2.78 -5.85
CA ASP A 89 5.66 -3.82 -6.78
C ASP A 89 6.42 -5.13 -6.49
N TYR A 90 5.81 -6.01 -5.72
CA TYR A 90 6.39 -7.32 -5.41
C TYR A 90 6.66 -8.16 -6.65
N ALA A 91 5.83 -8.06 -7.69
CA ALA A 91 6.03 -8.81 -8.93
C ALA A 91 7.32 -8.37 -9.62
N SER A 92 7.56 -7.05 -9.71
CA SER A 92 8.80 -6.49 -10.23
C SER A 92 10.03 -6.97 -9.44
N ILE A 93 9.95 -6.95 -8.10
CA ILE A 93 11.06 -7.38 -7.23
C ILE A 93 11.37 -8.88 -7.39
N ILE A 94 10.32 -9.72 -7.38
CA ILE A 94 10.46 -11.19 -7.41
C ILE A 94 10.95 -11.66 -8.78
N ARG A 95 10.42 -11.07 -9.86
CA ARG A 95 10.75 -11.45 -11.24
C ARG A 95 11.98 -10.73 -11.77
N ASN A 96 12.40 -9.65 -11.13
CA ASN A 96 13.42 -8.72 -11.62
C ASN A 96 13.05 -8.18 -13.02
N GLU A 97 11.77 -7.82 -13.17
CA GLU A 97 11.17 -7.27 -14.37
C GLU A 97 10.69 -5.85 -14.14
N GLU A 98 10.46 -5.10 -15.19
CA GLU A 98 9.89 -3.75 -15.12
C GLU A 98 8.52 -3.76 -14.45
N SER A 99 8.28 -2.80 -13.57
CA SER A 99 6.99 -2.62 -12.89
C SER A 99 5.90 -2.25 -13.89
N LYS A 100 4.71 -2.81 -13.67
CA LYS A 100 3.48 -2.43 -14.37
C LYS A 100 2.68 -1.37 -13.62
N LEU A 101 3.12 -1.00 -12.42
CA LEU A 101 2.43 -0.08 -11.53
C LEU A 101 3.02 1.33 -11.62
N TYR A 102 2.14 2.29 -11.36
CA TYR A 102 2.49 3.66 -10.98
C TYR A 102 2.21 3.83 -9.49
N PHE A 103 3.00 4.65 -8.79
CA PHE A 103 2.73 5.06 -7.42
C PHE A 103 2.60 6.57 -7.34
N GLU A 104 1.51 7.04 -6.74
CA GLU A 104 1.18 8.46 -6.61
C GLU A 104 0.81 8.80 -5.17
N SER A 105 1.31 9.94 -4.70
CA SER A 105 0.94 10.54 -3.41
C SER A 105 -0.41 11.26 -3.52
N LEU A 106 -1.37 10.92 -2.66
CA LEU A 106 -2.68 11.57 -2.60
C LEU A 106 -2.72 12.73 -1.59
N THR A 107 -1.78 12.73 -0.67
CA THR A 107 -1.47 13.81 0.27
C THR A 107 0.04 14.03 0.25
N GLU A 108 0.57 14.99 0.99
CA GLU A 108 1.98 14.94 1.37
C GLU A 108 2.24 13.62 2.10
N ILE A 109 3.33 12.92 1.74
CA ILE A 109 3.70 11.63 2.32
C ILE A 109 5.15 11.65 2.79
N GLU A 110 5.43 10.89 3.84
CA GLU A 110 6.79 10.54 4.24
C GLU A 110 6.95 9.02 4.16
N VAL A 111 8.05 8.57 3.56
CA VAL A 111 8.38 7.15 3.40
C VAL A 111 9.79 6.87 3.87
N ILE A 112 10.01 5.66 4.39
CA ILE A 112 11.33 5.09 4.62
C ILE A 112 11.66 4.20 3.43
N LEU A 113 12.71 4.52 2.70
CA LEU A 113 13.23 3.70 1.59
C LEU A 113 14.08 2.56 2.15
N ILE A 114 13.77 1.34 1.72
CA ILE A 114 14.45 0.09 2.08
C ILE A 114 15.00 -0.51 0.79
N PRO A 115 16.31 -0.50 0.54
CA PRO A 115 16.88 -1.06 -0.68
C PRO A 115 16.61 -2.56 -0.78
N VAL A 116 16.05 -3.02 -1.90
CA VAL A 116 15.78 -4.44 -2.18
C VAL A 116 17.05 -5.28 -2.07
N SER A 117 18.18 -4.76 -2.52
CA SER A 117 19.48 -5.43 -2.42
C SER A 117 19.88 -5.70 -0.96
N GLN A 118 19.52 -4.80 -0.03
CA GLN A 118 19.77 -5.00 1.40
C GLN A 118 18.84 -6.07 1.98
N VAL A 119 17.55 -6.04 1.61
CA VAL A 119 16.58 -7.05 2.04
C VAL A 119 17.00 -8.46 1.62
N LYS A 120 17.44 -8.62 0.37
CA LYS A 120 17.96 -9.90 -0.14
C LYS A 120 19.15 -10.42 0.69
N LYS A 121 20.12 -9.55 1.00
CA LYS A 121 21.27 -9.92 1.87
C LYS A 121 20.85 -10.33 3.28
N LEU A 122 19.86 -9.63 3.86
CA LEU A 122 19.34 -9.99 5.19
C LEU A 122 18.67 -11.36 5.19
N TYR A 123 17.92 -11.71 4.13
CA TYR A 123 17.31 -13.03 4.01
C TYR A 123 18.32 -14.18 3.94
N GLU A 124 19.48 -13.95 3.30
CA GLU A 124 20.56 -14.93 3.22
C GLU A 124 21.31 -15.10 4.55
N GLY A 125 21.37 -14.03 5.35
CA GLY A 125 22.20 -13.98 6.57
C GLY A 125 21.52 -14.44 7.86
N ASN A 126 20.19 -14.36 7.94
CA ASN A 126 19.48 -14.63 9.21
C ASN A 126 18.05 -15.10 8.98
N ALA A 127 17.67 -16.23 9.59
CA ALA A 127 16.36 -16.86 9.49
C ALA A 127 15.21 -15.94 9.97
N ASN A 128 15.45 -15.05 10.94
CA ASN A 128 14.44 -14.09 11.42
C ASN A 128 14.01 -13.12 10.31
N TRP A 129 14.94 -12.67 9.48
CA TRP A 129 14.62 -11.83 8.32
C TRP A 129 13.80 -12.57 7.27
N GLY A 130 14.12 -13.83 7.00
CA GLY A 130 13.31 -14.69 6.12
C GLY A 130 11.88 -14.86 6.66
N ARG A 131 11.72 -15.01 7.99
CA ARG A 131 10.41 -15.06 8.64
C ARG A 131 9.63 -13.76 8.47
N ILE A 132 10.27 -12.61 8.67
CA ILE A 132 9.67 -11.28 8.46
C ILE A 132 9.17 -11.14 7.02
N GLY A 133 10.04 -11.44 6.05
CA GLY A 133 9.69 -11.36 4.63
C GLY A 133 8.50 -12.26 4.28
N ARG A 134 8.45 -13.47 4.83
CA ARG A 134 7.32 -14.38 4.64
C ARG A 134 6.02 -13.81 5.21
N ILE A 135 6.03 -13.29 6.46
CA ILE A 135 4.84 -12.70 7.08
C ILE A 135 4.32 -11.52 6.26
N ILE A 136 5.20 -10.62 5.81
CA ILE A 136 4.81 -9.47 4.98
C ILE A 136 4.25 -9.92 3.63
N ALA A 137 4.84 -10.95 3.02
CA ALA A 137 4.36 -11.50 1.74
C ALA A 137 3.01 -12.21 1.89
N GLU A 138 2.79 -12.96 2.98
CA GLU A 138 1.52 -13.62 3.31
C GLU A 138 0.41 -12.57 3.49
N GLU A 139 0.68 -11.46 4.19
CA GLU A 139 -0.26 -10.36 4.37
C GLU A 139 -0.60 -9.66 3.03
N ALA A 140 0.41 -9.38 2.22
CA ALA A 140 0.22 -8.79 0.90
C ALA A 140 -0.61 -9.71 -0.02
N TYR A 141 -0.37 -11.02 0.03
CA TYR A 141 -1.16 -12.02 -0.69
C TYR A 141 -2.61 -12.02 -0.21
N TYR A 142 -2.83 -12.03 1.11
CA TYR A 142 -4.17 -12.01 1.70
C TYR A 142 -4.97 -10.78 1.24
N ILE A 143 -4.38 -9.58 1.34
CA ILE A 143 -5.00 -8.33 0.89
C ILE A 143 -5.38 -8.41 -0.60
N THR A 144 -4.46 -8.90 -1.44
CA THR A 144 -4.67 -9.03 -2.88
C THR A 144 -5.77 -10.05 -3.20
N GLN A 145 -5.80 -11.18 -2.51
CA GLN A 145 -6.82 -12.21 -2.66
C GLN A 145 -8.19 -11.69 -2.25
N GLN A 146 -8.31 -11.02 -1.08
CA GLN A 146 -9.56 -10.43 -0.64
C GLN A 146 -10.07 -9.37 -1.63
N ARG A 147 -9.16 -8.59 -2.18
CA ARG A 147 -9.48 -7.60 -3.22
C ARG A 147 -10.05 -8.28 -4.48
N THR A 148 -9.42 -9.33 -4.96
CA THR A 148 -9.87 -10.09 -6.12
C THR A 148 -11.27 -10.70 -5.88
N LEU A 149 -11.46 -11.36 -4.74
CA LEU A 149 -12.75 -11.94 -4.36
C LEU A 149 -13.85 -10.87 -4.29
N SER A 150 -13.57 -9.72 -3.67
CA SER A 150 -14.54 -8.63 -3.56
C SER A 150 -14.98 -8.10 -4.93
N LEU A 151 -14.07 -8.02 -5.90
CA LEU A 151 -14.40 -7.61 -7.26
C LEU A 151 -15.30 -8.63 -7.99
N LEU A 152 -15.13 -9.92 -7.69
CA LEU A 152 -15.86 -11.00 -8.36
C LEU A 152 -17.23 -11.31 -7.73
N THR A 153 -17.37 -11.11 -6.40
CA THR A 153 -18.52 -11.63 -5.64
C THR A 153 -19.39 -10.56 -5.00
N MET A 154 -18.89 -9.33 -4.83
CA MET A 154 -19.60 -8.26 -4.15
C MET A 154 -20.15 -7.21 -5.12
N THR A 155 -21.29 -6.62 -4.81
CA THR A 155 -21.79 -5.42 -5.48
C THR A 155 -20.90 -4.21 -5.21
N ALA A 156 -21.00 -3.19 -6.03
CA ALA A 156 -20.25 -1.94 -5.82
C ALA A 156 -20.61 -1.25 -4.48
N THR A 157 -21.85 -1.39 -4.03
CA THR A 157 -22.30 -0.85 -2.73
C THR A 157 -21.61 -1.57 -1.59
N GLU A 158 -21.63 -2.90 -1.58
CA GLU A 158 -20.94 -3.70 -0.55
C GLU A 158 -19.44 -3.43 -0.52
N ARG A 159 -18.78 -3.32 -1.69
CA ARG A 159 -17.36 -2.94 -1.76
C ARG A 159 -17.09 -1.56 -1.17
N TYR A 160 -17.99 -0.60 -1.40
CA TYR A 160 -17.84 0.74 -0.82
C TYR A 160 -18.03 0.72 0.70
N GLU A 161 -19.04 -0.01 1.22
CA GLU A 161 -19.24 -0.19 2.68
C GLU A 161 -18.05 -0.89 3.33
N GLN A 162 -17.50 -1.92 2.69
CA GLN A 162 -16.28 -2.58 3.15
C GLN A 162 -15.11 -1.59 3.22
N LEU A 163 -14.91 -0.78 2.17
CA LEU A 163 -13.83 0.19 2.12
C LEU A 163 -13.93 1.22 3.25
N ILE A 164 -15.10 1.85 3.46
CA ILE A 164 -15.27 2.85 4.52
C ILE A 164 -15.12 2.25 5.93
N ASN A 165 -15.46 0.97 6.12
CA ASN A 165 -15.25 0.27 7.39
C ASN A 165 -13.77 -0.06 7.62
N HIS A 166 -13.03 -0.35 6.56
CA HIS A 166 -11.60 -0.67 6.66
C HIS A 166 -10.74 0.58 6.92
N ILE A 167 -11.07 1.73 6.30
CA ILE A 167 -10.25 2.94 6.35
C ILE A 167 -11.05 4.19 6.76
N PRO A 168 -11.74 4.16 7.92
CA PRO A 168 -12.72 5.19 8.28
C PRO A 168 -12.12 6.61 8.34
N SER A 169 -10.90 6.77 8.83
CA SER A 169 -10.21 8.06 8.92
C SER A 169 -9.59 8.48 7.59
N THR A 170 -9.07 7.52 6.83
CA THR A 170 -8.32 7.76 5.60
C THR A 170 -9.21 8.07 4.40
N ILE A 171 -10.44 7.53 4.37
CA ILE A 171 -11.36 7.66 3.21
C ILE A 171 -11.62 9.11 2.80
N SER A 172 -11.67 10.04 3.74
CA SER A 172 -11.90 11.46 3.49
C SER A 172 -10.73 12.17 2.79
N LEU A 173 -9.54 11.59 2.83
CA LEU A 173 -8.33 12.11 2.20
C LEU A 173 -8.19 11.67 0.74
N ILE A 174 -9.01 10.70 0.31
CA ILE A 174 -8.94 10.10 -1.03
C ILE A 174 -9.95 10.78 -1.95
N PRO A 175 -9.51 11.32 -3.11
CA PRO A 175 -10.42 11.86 -4.11
C PRO A 175 -11.46 10.83 -4.59
N GLU A 176 -12.71 11.25 -4.75
CA GLU A 176 -13.82 10.37 -5.17
C GLU A 176 -13.57 9.67 -6.50
N LEU A 177 -12.83 10.31 -7.41
CA LEU A 177 -12.42 9.72 -8.67
C LEU A 177 -11.63 8.42 -8.44
N TYR A 178 -10.67 8.43 -7.51
CA TYR A 178 -9.83 7.26 -7.21
C TYR A 178 -10.57 6.21 -6.38
N ILE A 179 -11.52 6.63 -5.54
CA ILE A 179 -12.44 5.68 -4.87
C ILE A 179 -13.29 4.95 -5.92
N ALA A 180 -13.87 5.68 -6.88
CA ALA A 180 -14.65 5.07 -7.95
C ALA A 180 -13.80 4.11 -8.81
N SER A 181 -12.58 4.53 -9.19
CA SER A 181 -11.61 3.72 -9.90
C SER A 181 -11.27 2.44 -9.11
N TYR A 182 -10.96 2.56 -7.81
CA TYR A 182 -10.72 1.41 -6.93
C TYR A 182 -11.92 0.46 -6.88
N LEU A 183 -13.14 0.96 -6.82
CA LEU A 183 -14.37 0.15 -6.80
C LEU A 183 -14.73 -0.44 -8.17
N GLY A 184 -14.04 -0.06 -9.26
CA GLY A 184 -14.33 -0.50 -10.62
C GLY A 184 -15.65 0.07 -11.15
N ILE A 185 -16.01 1.30 -10.77
CA ILE A 185 -17.24 1.98 -11.17
C ILE A 185 -16.97 3.42 -11.63
N THR A 186 -17.99 4.07 -12.21
CA THR A 186 -17.89 5.48 -12.56
C THR A 186 -18.10 6.40 -11.34
N PRO A 187 -17.57 7.64 -11.33
CA PRO A 187 -17.82 8.62 -10.27
C PRO A 187 -19.32 8.89 -10.06
N GLN A 188 -20.12 8.90 -11.13
CA GLN A 188 -21.57 9.08 -11.07
C GLN A 188 -22.24 7.92 -10.31
N SER A 189 -21.78 6.67 -10.53
CA SER A 189 -22.26 5.50 -9.79
C SER A 189 -21.90 5.59 -8.31
N LEU A 190 -20.67 6.01 -7.98
CA LEU A 190 -20.25 6.24 -6.59
C LEU A 190 -21.14 7.30 -5.91
N SER A 191 -21.43 8.40 -6.59
CA SER A 191 -22.30 9.46 -6.06
C SER A 191 -23.70 8.92 -5.74
N ARG A 192 -24.28 8.06 -6.58
CA ARG A 192 -25.58 7.40 -6.33
C ARG A 192 -25.52 6.48 -5.11
N ILE A 193 -24.48 5.66 -4.99
CA ILE A 193 -24.26 4.77 -3.83
C ILE A 193 -24.19 5.59 -2.54
N LYS A 194 -23.37 6.66 -2.52
CA LYS A 194 -23.24 7.53 -1.35
C LYS A 194 -24.57 8.19 -0.95
N LYS A 195 -25.39 8.56 -1.93
CA LYS A 195 -26.72 9.13 -1.69
C LYS A 195 -27.68 8.09 -1.10
N SER A 196 -27.72 6.87 -1.64
CA SER A 196 -28.60 5.80 -1.13
C SER A 196 -28.25 5.41 0.31
N LEU A 197 -26.96 5.28 0.64
CA LEU A 197 -26.52 4.91 1.99
C LEU A 197 -26.79 6.01 3.03
N ARG A 198 -26.80 7.30 2.63
CA ARG A 198 -27.21 8.40 3.52
C ARG A 198 -28.71 8.34 3.86
N ILE A 199 -29.55 7.90 2.92
CA ILE A 199 -31.00 7.78 3.14
C ILE A 199 -31.34 6.60 4.03
N THR A 200 -30.54 5.51 3.99
CA THR A 200 -30.82 4.28 4.76
C THR A 200 -30.36 4.36 6.23
N LYS A 201 -29.56 5.37 6.60
CA LYS A 201 -29.04 5.59 7.97
C LYS A 201 -29.90 6.51 8.84
N TRP A 202 -31.20 6.74 8.48
CA TRP A 202 -32.19 7.51 9.26
C TRP A 202 -33.35 6.64 9.72
#